data_5a94043f5bc3bb46c17c567f08342d36
#
_entry.id   5a94043f5bc3bb46c17c567f08342d36
#
_cell.length_a   1.000
_cell.length_b   1.000
_cell.length_c   1.000
_cell.angle_alpha   90.00
_cell.angle_beta   90.00
_cell.angle_gamma   90.00
#
_symmetry.space_group_name_H-M   'P 1'
#
loop_
_entity.id
_entity.type
_entity.pdbx_description
1 polymer ?
#
loop_
_entity_poly.entity_id
_entity_poly.type
_entity_poly.pdbx_seq_one_letter_code
_entity_poly.pdbx_strand_id
1 'polypeptide(L)' 'MASITLTLADGRKVIWGTNERTEEKAEKLAALLTQPGHIYDVSSPDLPTVK' A
#
# COMPACT_ATOMS: atom_id res chain seq x y z
N MET A 1 7.43 6.79 15.58
CA MET A 1 7.47 6.92 14.14
C MET A 1 6.06 6.75 13.56
N ALA A 2 5.63 7.67 12.74
CA ALA A 2 4.29 7.65 12.19
C ALA A 2 4.20 6.68 11.01
N SER A 3 3.12 5.94 10.96
CA SER A 3 2.85 5.07 9.83
C SER A 3 1.58 5.59 9.15
N ILE A 4 1.61 5.64 7.84
CA ILE A 4 0.55 6.20 7.04
C ILE A 4 -0.37 5.09 6.57
N THR A 5 -1.67 5.23 6.82
CA THR A 5 -2.68 4.32 6.31
C THR A 5 -3.69 5.12 5.51
N LEU A 6 -3.94 4.69 4.28
CA LEU A 6 -4.89 5.32 3.39
C LEU A 6 -6.15 4.48 3.30
N THR A 7 -7.31 5.14 3.27
CA THR A 7 -8.57 4.45 3.06
C THR A 7 -9.14 4.89 1.71
N LEU A 8 -9.41 3.93 0.84
CA LEU A 8 -9.95 4.20 -0.48
C LEU A 8 -11.47 4.36 -0.42
N ALA A 9 -12.03 4.98 -1.44
CA ALA A 9 -13.46 5.29 -1.47
C ALA A 9 -14.35 4.05 -1.42
N ASP A 10 -13.85 2.91 -1.85
CA ASP A 10 -14.60 1.65 -1.86
C ASP A 10 -14.38 0.83 -0.59
N GLY A 11 -13.72 1.39 0.42
CA GLY A 11 -13.50 0.71 1.70
C GLY A 11 -12.19 -0.04 1.80
N ARG A 12 -11.43 -0.15 0.72
CA ARG A 12 -10.12 -0.79 0.77
C ARG A 12 -9.13 0.10 1.54
N LYS A 13 -8.14 -0.52 2.14
CA LYS A 13 -7.12 0.19 2.91
C LYS A 13 -5.75 -0.07 2.34
N VAL A 14 -4.89 0.93 2.42
CA VAL A 14 -3.50 0.84 1.99
C VAL A 14 -2.62 1.19 3.17
N ILE A 15 -1.75 0.28 3.55
CA ILE A 15 -0.77 0.53 4.60
C ILE A 15 0.49 1.03 3.91
N TRP A 16 0.69 2.34 3.96
CA TRP A 16 1.80 3.00 3.28
C TRP A 16 3.09 2.91 4.08
N GLY A 17 2.99 2.98 5.39
CA GLY A 17 4.13 2.99 6.28
C GLY A 17 4.74 4.39 6.38
N THR A 18 6.05 4.50 6.15
CA THR A 18 6.74 5.78 6.18
C THR A 18 6.68 6.45 4.81
N ASN A 19 7.10 7.71 4.74
CA ASN A 19 7.14 8.42 3.46
C ASN A 19 8.46 8.23 2.70
N GLU A 20 9.23 7.22 3.06
CA GLU A 20 10.46 6.86 2.36
C GLU A 20 10.14 5.98 1.16
N ARG A 21 10.97 6.05 0.11
CA ARG A 21 10.86 5.22 -1.09
C ARG A 21 9.48 5.36 -1.76
N THR A 22 8.97 6.58 -1.80
CA THR A 22 7.61 6.85 -2.28
C THR A 22 7.40 6.39 -3.71
N GLU A 23 8.36 6.58 -4.59
CA GLU A 23 8.23 6.17 -5.99
C GLU A 23 8.08 4.66 -6.12
N GLU A 24 8.88 3.90 -5.40
CA GLU A 24 8.81 2.44 -5.41
C GLU A 24 7.47 1.96 -4.83
N LYS A 25 7.03 2.58 -3.73
CA LYS A 25 5.74 2.24 -3.13
C LYS A 25 4.58 2.52 -4.08
N ALA A 26 4.63 3.65 -4.78
CA ALA A 26 3.58 4.00 -5.72
C ALA A 26 3.49 2.98 -6.86
N GLU A 27 4.62 2.54 -7.39
CA GLU A 27 4.65 1.53 -8.44
C GLU A 27 4.09 0.20 -7.94
N LYS A 28 4.51 -0.22 -6.74
CA LYS A 28 4.01 -1.47 -6.17
C LYS A 28 2.53 -1.38 -5.86
N LEU A 29 2.08 -0.26 -5.34
CA LEU A 29 0.67 -0.07 -5.05
C LEU A 29 -0.18 -0.13 -6.32
N ALA A 30 0.26 0.50 -7.40
CA ALA A 30 -0.47 0.45 -8.65
C ALA A 30 -0.62 -0.99 -9.15
N ALA A 31 0.42 -1.80 -9.02
CA ALA A 31 0.36 -3.20 -9.39
C ALA A 31 -0.58 -3.98 -8.48
N LEU A 32 -0.54 -3.73 -7.18
CA LEU A 32 -1.39 -4.43 -6.22
C LEU A 32 -2.86 -4.08 -6.37
N LEU A 33 -3.18 -2.86 -6.75
CA LEU A 33 -4.57 -2.42 -6.90
C LEU A 33 -5.31 -3.16 -8.02
N THR A 34 -4.59 -3.84 -8.91
CA THR A 34 -5.21 -4.67 -9.93
C THR A 34 -5.68 -6.02 -9.38
N GLN A 35 -5.29 -6.37 -8.16
CA GLN A 35 -5.63 -7.63 -7.53
C GLN A 35 -6.82 -7.46 -6.59
N PRO A 36 -7.69 -8.46 -6.45
CA PRO A 36 -8.76 -8.40 -5.47
C PRO A 36 -8.20 -8.50 -4.06
N GLY A 37 -8.71 -7.67 -3.16
CA GLY A 37 -8.26 -7.66 -1.77
C GLY A 37 -8.87 -6.50 -1.01
N HIS A 38 -8.67 -6.49 0.30
CA HIS A 38 -9.19 -5.46 1.18
C HIS A 38 -8.09 -4.58 1.76
N ILE A 39 -6.91 -5.14 1.98
CA ILE A 39 -5.79 -4.44 2.59
C ILE A 39 -4.56 -4.65 1.72
N TYR A 40 -3.98 -3.57 1.28
CA TYR A 40 -2.76 -3.57 0.47
C TYR A 40 -1.64 -3.00 1.31
N ASP A 41 -0.61 -3.78 1.56
CA ASP A 41 0.51 -3.39 2.40
C ASP A 41 1.74 -3.14 1.54
N VAL A 42 2.14 -1.89 1.42
CA VAL A 42 3.34 -1.48 0.70
C VAL A 42 4.36 -0.81 1.62
N SER A 43 4.19 -0.99 2.93
CA SER A 43 5.14 -0.44 3.90
C SER A 43 6.53 -1.03 3.71
N SER A 44 6.62 -2.25 3.20
CA SER A 44 7.88 -2.88 2.79
C SER A 44 7.83 -3.10 1.29
N PRO A 45 8.32 -2.17 0.47
CA PRO A 45 8.19 -2.30 -0.98
C PRO A 45 8.92 -3.51 -1.57
N ASP A 46 9.83 -4.11 -0.81
CA ASP A 46 10.49 -5.34 -1.24
C ASP A 46 9.58 -6.56 -1.09
N LEU A 47 8.59 -6.50 -0.19
CA LEU A 47 7.66 -7.59 0.07
C LEU A 47 6.23 -7.05 0.20
N PRO A 48 5.65 -6.48 -0.85
CA PRO A 48 4.28 -6.01 -0.78
C PRO A 48 3.32 -7.18 -0.64
N THR A 49 2.27 -6.98 0.15
CA THR A 49 1.27 -8.03 0.39
C THR A 49 -0.14 -7.51 0.18
N VAL A 50 -1.05 -8.42 -0.13
CA VAL A 50 -2.48 -8.15 -0.28
C VAL A 50 -3.24 -9.14 0.59
N LYS A 51 -4.18 -8.63 1.36
CA LYS A 51 -5.02 -9.48 2.23
C LYS A 51 -6.50 -9.30 1.97
#